data_131dd61c4cd2224d733cc90b3341b80e
#
_entry.id   131dd61c4cd2224d733cc90b3341b80e
#
_cell.length_a   1.000
_cell.length_b   1.000
_cell.length_c   1.000
_cell.angle_alpha   90.00
_cell.angle_beta   90.00
_cell.angle_gamma   90.00
#
_symmetry.space_group_name_H-M   'P 1'
#
loop_
_entity.id
_entity.type
_entity.pdbx_description
1 polymer ?
#
loop_
_entity_poly.entity_id
_entity_poly.type
_entity_poly.pdbx_seq_one_letter_code
_entity_poly.pdbx_strand_id
1 'polypeptide(L)'
;MDNRNEKLTHNLIYNSISLNENENILVEVIGEDGLELANEIIKQAKIINAKPHLNIINYEDLRNFLINATKEDIIEYGKKDYEIMKKMQAYIGISAPTSDKSLNGVSQEKLELYNKYYIALVHLDQRVKHTKWCILRYPNEYFAQKSNMTLNEFKDFYYNVCNVDYNKMKIAMEPLKKLMNQTDKVHIVAPGTDLSFSIKGIPAEKYYGTFNIPDGEVATCPVKDSVNGYITYNTKTKYNDIIFEDIRFDFIYGEIIKTTAKEKTKELNEILDTDDGARYIGEFAFGLNPYVNNTMCDTLFDEKINGSFHLTPGMALEESDNGNRSAIHWDIVKILRKEFGGGEIYFDDILIMKDGKFILEELKELNAENLK
;
A
#
# COMPACT_ATOMS: atom_id res chain seq x y z
N MET A 1 -9.91 23.35 -13.20
CA MET A 1 -9.89 21.87 -13.06
C MET A 1 -8.60 21.38 -13.69
N ASP A 2 -7.83 20.57 -12.98
CA ASP A 2 -6.62 19.99 -13.55
C ASP A 2 -7.01 18.88 -14.54
N ASN A 3 -6.62 19.02 -15.80
CA ASN A 3 -6.99 18.09 -16.88
C ASN A 3 -6.42 16.67 -16.65
N ARG A 4 -5.42 16.52 -15.78
CA ARG A 4 -4.85 15.24 -15.37
C ARG A 4 -5.82 14.39 -14.55
N ASN A 5 -6.84 15.02 -13.92
CA ASN A 5 -7.92 14.32 -13.24
C ASN A 5 -8.79 13.48 -14.19
N GLU A 6 -8.93 13.87 -15.45
CA GLU A 6 -9.67 13.06 -16.44
C GLU A 6 -9.00 11.71 -16.69
N LYS A 7 -7.65 11.70 -16.84
CA LYS A 7 -6.89 10.46 -16.99
C LYS A 7 -6.94 9.61 -15.74
N LEU A 8 -6.79 10.23 -14.55
CA LEU A 8 -6.88 9.53 -13.27
C LEU A 8 -8.26 8.91 -13.08
N THR A 9 -9.33 9.66 -13.37
CA THR A 9 -10.69 9.16 -13.32
C THR A 9 -10.92 7.99 -14.28
N HIS A 10 -10.37 8.06 -15.48
CA HIS A 10 -10.42 6.94 -16.43
C HIS A 10 -9.76 5.68 -15.85
N ASN A 11 -8.56 5.80 -15.28
CA ASN A 11 -7.89 4.68 -14.61
C ASN A 11 -8.74 4.11 -13.46
N LEU A 12 -9.29 4.98 -12.61
CA LEU A 12 -10.14 4.57 -11.47
C LEU A 12 -11.37 3.81 -11.94
N ILE A 13 -12.12 4.33 -12.92
CA ILE A 13 -13.39 3.75 -13.38
C ILE A 13 -13.18 2.47 -14.18
N TYR A 14 -12.26 2.49 -15.15
CA TYR A 14 -12.14 1.38 -16.11
C TYR A 14 -11.10 0.33 -15.71
N ASN A 15 -10.03 0.73 -15.02
CA ASN A 15 -9.01 -0.23 -14.58
C ASN A 15 -9.23 -0.66 -13.11
N SER A 16 -9.28 0.30 -12.16
CA SER A 16 -9.27 -0.02 -10.73
C SER A 16 -10.53 -0.76 -10.30
N ILE A 17 -11.70 -0.22 -10.58
CA ILE A 17 -12.98 -0.80 -10.12
C ILE A 17 -13.80 -1.45 -11.25
N SER A 18 -13.37 -1.35 -12.52
CA SER A 18 -14.09 -1.90 -13.67
C SER A 18 -15.61 -1.67 -13.53
N LEU A 19 -15.99 -0.38 -13.41
CA LEU A 19 -17.38 0.03 -13.12
C LEU A 19 -18.27 -0.28 -14.32
N ASN A 20 -19.42 -0.92 -14.07
CA ASN A 20 -20.41 -1.24 -15.08
C ASN A 20 -21.65 -0.32 -15.00
N GLU A 21 -22.44 -0.31 -16.05
CA GLU A 21 -23.75 0.35 -16.05
C GLU A 21 -24.67 -0.22 -14.95
N ASN A 22 -25.54 0.63 -14.43
CA ASN A 22 -26.48 0.31 -13.33
C ASN A 22 -25.88 -0.03 -11.97
N GLU A 23 -24.54 -0.16 -11.83
CA GLU A 23 -23.90 -0.36 -10.54
C GLU A 23 -23.96 0.91 -9.67
N ASN A 24 -24.16 0.71 -8.37
CA ASN A 24 -23.99 1.77 -7.38
C ASN A 24 -22.51 1.91 -7.03
N ILE A 25 -21.98 3.11 -7.09
CA ILE A 25 -20.65 3.45 -6.65
C ILE A 25 -20.71 4.47 -5.51
N LEU A 26 -20.03 4.19 -4.40
CA LEU A 26 -19.78 5.17 -3.35
C LEU A 26 -18.44 5.86 -3.61
N VAL A 27 -18.46 7.17 -3.78
CA VAL A 27 -17.28 8.03 -3.80
C VAL A 27 -17.21 8.71 -2.45
N GLU A 28 -16.23 8.32 -1.64
CA GLU A 28 -16.02 8.85 -0.29
C GLU A 28 -14.81 9.78 -0.29
N VAL A 29 -14.98 10.97 0.25
CA VAL A 29 -13.94 12.00 0.24
C VAL A 29 -13.65 12.45 1.66
N ILE A 30 -12.39 12.41 2.04
CA ILE A 30 -11.88 12.97 3.27
C ILE A 30 -11.16 14.28 2.93
N GLY A 31 -11.70 15.40 3.39
CA GLY A 31 -11.18 16.73 3.10
C GLY A 31 -11.66 17.31 1.77
N GLU A 32 -11.84 18.63 1.74
CA GLU A 32 -12.48 19.34 0.60
C GLU A 32 -11.61 19.34 -0.68
N ASP A 33 -10.31 19.26 -0.57
CA ASP A 33 -9.39 19.26 -1.72
C ASP A 33 -9.67 18.09 -2.68
N GLY A 34 -10.15 16.95 -2.16
CA GLY A 34 -10.51 15.78 -2.96
C GLY A 34 -11.79 15.92 -3.80
N LEU A 35 -12.61 16.95 -3.56
CA LEU A 35 -13.90 17.14 -4.24
C LEU A 35 -13.75 17.38 -5.74
N GLU A 36 -12.64 17.96 -6.19
CA GLU A 36 -12.39 18.17 -7.62
C GLU A 36 -12.35 16.82 -8.37
N LEU A 37 -11.62 15.85 -7.86
CA LEU A 37 -11.54 14.50 -8.42
C LEU A 37 -12.88 13.76 -8.25
N ALA A 38 -13.50 13.84 -7.08
CA ALA A 38 -14.79 13.19 -6.82
C ALA A 38 -15.87 13.63 -7.81
N ASN A 39 -15.94 14.91 -8.12
CA ASN A 39 -16.90 15.46 -9.09
C ASN A 39 -16.63 14.93 -10.51
N GLU A 40 -15.38 14.77 -10.91
CA GLU A 40 -15.05 14.18 -12.22
C GLU A 40 -15.41 12.68 -12.25
N ILE A 41 -15.15 11.92 -11.18
CA ILE A 41 -15.58 10.53 -11.06
C ILE A 41 -17.10 10.40 -11.16
N ILE A 42 -17.86 11.25 -10.46
CA ILE A 42 -19.34 11.26 -10.51
C ILE A 42 -19.84 11.56 -11.92
N LYS A 43 -19.23 12.52 -12.59
CA LYS A 43 -19.57 12.88 -13.99
C LYS A 43 -19.34 11.69 -14.92
N GLN A 44 -18.18 11.04 -14.85
CA GLN A 44 -17.85 9.89 -15.70
C GLN A 44 -18.71 8.67 -15.37
N ALA A 45 -18.99 8.40 -14.09
CA ALA A 45 -19.90 7.33 -13.68
C ALA A 45 -21.32 7.51 -14.27
N LYS A 46 -21.83 8.74 -14.30
CA LYS A 46 -23.14 9.04 -14.94
C LYS A 46 -23.11 8.82 -16.44
N ILE A 47 -22.01 9.12 -17.14
CA ILE A 47 -21.87 8.91 -18.58
C ILE A 47 -22.01 7.43 -18.95
N ILE A 48 -21.53 6.52 -18.11
CA ILE A 48 -21.68 5.07 -18.31
C ILE A 48 -22.95 4.50 -17.68
N ASN A 49 -23.91 5.35 -17.30
CA ASN A 49 -25.17 4.96 -16.64
C ASN A 49 -25.01 4.23 -15.29
N ALA A 50 -23.88 4.39 -14.58
CA ALA A 50 -23.76 3.97 -13.20
C ALA A 50 -24.47 4.95 -12.25
N LYS A 51 -24.65 4.56 -10.99
CA LYS A 51 -25.39 5.29 -9.97
C LYS A 51 -24.43 5.79 -8.88
N PRO A 52 -23.82 6.99 -9.03
CA PRO A 52 -22.87 7.50 -8.06
C PRO A 52 -23.56 8.09 -6.83
N HIS A 53 -22.97 7.79 -5.67
CA HIS A 53 -23.28 8.35 -4.36
C HIS A 53 -22.03 9.05 -3.83
N LEU A 54 -22.18 10.25 -3.26
CA LEU A 54 -21.08 11.00 -2.66
C LEU A 54 -21.24 11.00 -1.15
N ASN A 55 -20.15 10.66 -0.44
CA ASN A 55 -20.00 10.85 0.99
C ASN A 55 -18.80 11.74 1.27
N ILE A 56 -18.98 12.79 2.07
CA ILE A 56 -17.89 13.70 2.46
C ILE A 56 -17.67 13.54 3.95
N ILE A 57 -16.48 13.10 4.33
CA ILE A 57 -16.07 12.98 5.72
C ILE A 57 -15.30 14.24 6.11
N ASN A 58 -15.90 15.03 7.00
CA ASN A 58 -15.20 16.09 7.71
C ASN A 58 -14.65 15.52 9.03
N TYR A 59 -13.33 15.53 9.18
CA TYR A 59 -12.71 14.98 10.39
C TYR A 59 -12.99 15.80 11.64
N GLU A 60 -13.26 17.09 11.54
CA GLU A 60 -13.64 17.91 12.70
C GLU A 60 -15.02 17.49 13.20
N ASP A 61 -15.99 17.29 12.30
CA ASP A 61 -17.32 16.79 12.65
C ASP A 61 -17.26 15.37 13.22
N LEU A 62 -16.48 14.48 12.60
CA LEU A 62 -16.27 13.13 13.09
C LEU A 62 -15.63 13.12 14.49
N ARG A 63 -14.59 13.95 14.69
CA ARG A 63 -13.96 14.12 16.00
C ARG A 63 -14.93 14.61 17.04
N ASN A 64 -15.72 15.66 16.75
CA ASN A 64 -16.71 16.22 17.64
C ASN A 64 -17.82 15.21 17.96
N PHE A 65 -18.26 14.44 16.98
CA PHE A 65 -19.16 13.31 17.19
C PHE A 65 -18.53 12.30 18.17
N LEU A 66 -17.34 11.78 17.90
CA LEU A 66 -16.69 10.76 18.72
C LEU A 66 -16.42 11.24 20.15
N ILE A 67 -16.06 12.50 20.37
CA ILE A 67 -15.86 13.06 21.72
C ILE A 67 -17.15 13.00 22.54
N ASN A 68 -18.29 13.23 21.93
CA ASN A 68 -19.58 13.35 22.63
C ASN A 68 -20.43 12.06 22.58
N ALA A 69 -20.17 11.17 21.62
CA ALA A 69 -20.98 9.97 21.38
C ALA A 69 -20.92 8.99 22.54
N THR A 70 -22.03 8.32 22.81
CA THR A 70 -22.07 7.09 23.61
C THR A 70 -21.61 5.90 22.77
N LYS A 71 -21.43 4.75 23.40
CA LYS A 71 -21.16 3.49 22.69
C LYS A 71 -22.28 3.13 21.72
N GLU A 72 -23.51 3.33 22.14
CA GLU A 72 -24.72 3.08 21.35
C GLU A 72 -24.76 3.96 20.11
N ASP A 73 -24.40 5.24 20.23
CA ASP A 73 -24.33 6.18 19.09
C ASP A 73 -23.29 5.73 18.05
N ILE A 74 -22.11 5.26 18.49
CA ILE A 74 -21.05 4.74 17.60
C ILE A 74 -21.51 3.47 16.88
N ILE A 75 -22.21 2.57 17.59
CA ILE A 75 -22.77 1.35 17.00
C ILE A 75 -23.84 1.70 15.96
N GLU A 76 -24.72 2.65 16.25
CA GLU A 76 -25.77 3.07 15.32
C GLU A 76 -25.19 3.74 14.07
N TYR A 77 -24.17 4.61 14.27
CA TYR A 77 -23.43 5.23 13.17
C TYR A 77 -22.83 4.18 12.22
N GLY A 78 -22.12 3.17 12.76
CA GLY A 78 -21.56 2.09 11.96
C GLY A 78 -22.63 1.24 11.25
N LYS A 79 -23.74 0.90 11.92
CA LYS A 79 -24.85 0.14 11.30
C LYS A 79 -25.50 0.88 10.15
N LYS A 80 -25.69 2.18 10.26
CA LYS A 80 -26.27 3.02 9.20
C LYS A 80 -25.40 2.98 7.95
N ASP A 81 -24.10 3.20 8.09
CA ASP A 81 -23.18 3.22 6.96
C ASP A 81 -22.94 1.82 6.39
N TYR A 82 -22.98 0.78 7.22
CA TYR A 82 -22.97 -0.61 6.76
C TYR A 82 -24.15 -0.93 5.83
N GLU A 83 -25.37 -0.50 6.16
CA GLU A 83 -26.54 -0.70 5.29
C GLU A 83 -26.46 0.13 3.99
N ILE A 84 -25.72 1.23 3.98
CA ILE A 84 -25.40 1.97 2.75
C ILE A 84 -24.38 1.19 1.93
N MET A 85 -23.27 0.77 2.54
CA MET A 85 -22.17 0.04 1.88
C MET A 85 -22.64 -1.27 1.25
N LYS A 86 -23.55 -1.99 1.89
CA LYS A 86 -24.16 -3.23 1.34
C LYS A 86 -24.85 -3.05 -0.01
N LYS A 87 -25.28 -1.85 -0.34
CA LYS A 87 -25.93 -1.54 -1.61
C LYS A 87 -24.95 -1.16 -2.70
N MET A 88 -23.67 -0.99 -2.38
CA MET A 88 -22.63 -0.56 -3.31
C MET A 88 -21.96 -1.77 -3.96
N GLN A 89 -21.79 -1.71 -5.27
CA GLN A 89 -20.99 -2.66 -6.04
C GLN A 89 -19.55 -2.17 -6.19
N ALA A 90 -19.36 -0.85 -6.09
CA ALA A 90 -18.05 -0.23 -6.23
C ALA A 90 -17.82 0.88 -5.17
N TYR A 91 -16.56 1.13 -4.85
CA TYR A 91 -16.14 2.15 -3.90
C TYR A 91 -14.85 2.83 -4.35
N ILE A 92 -14.80 4.16 -4.24
CA ILE A 92 -13.56 4.94 -4.38
C ILE A 92 -13.42 5.82 -3.14
N GLY A 93 -12.31 5.65 -2.41
CA GLY A 93 -11.95 6.48 -1.26
C GLY A 93 -10.85 7.48 -1.61
N ILE A 94 -11.14 8.78 -1.50
CA ILE A 94 -10.21 9.88 -1.79
C ILE A 94 -9.80 10.52 -0.48
N SER A 95 -8.52 10.43 -0.12
CA SER A 95 -8.00 10.97 1.13
C SER A 95 -7.20 12.25 0.88
N ALA A 96 -7.70 13.38 1.36
CA ALA A 96 -7.08 14.69 1.30
C ALA A 96 -7.11 15.40 2.68
N PRO A 97 -6.61 14.76 3.76
CA PRO A 97 -6.60 15.37 5.09
C PRO A 97 -5.70 16.60 5.10
N THR A 98 -5.97 17.52 6.01
CA THR A 98 -5.15 18.72 6.23
C THR A 98 -4.18 18.58 7.42
N SER A 99 -4.23 17.45 8.13
CA SER A 99 -3.42 17.20 9.33
C SER A 99 -3.41 15.73 9.71
N ASP A 100 -2.31 15.23 10.29
CA ASP A 100 -2.24 13.92 10.98
C ASP A 100 -3.05 13.89 12.30
N LYS A 101 -3.45 15.06 12.80
CA LYS A 101 -4.05 15.20 14.15
C LYS A 101 -5.57 15.25 14.13
N SER A 102 -6.18 14.73 13.10
CA SER A 102 -7.61 14.88 12.83
C SER A 102 -8.53 14.37 13.95
N LEU A 103 -8.13 13.31 14.68
CA LEU A 103 -8.90 12.74 15.80
C LEU A 103 -8.27 13.00 17.19
N ASN A 104 -7.37 13.97 17.31
CA ASN A 104 -6.75 14.30 18.59
C ASN A 104 -7.81 14.71 19.64
N GLY A 105 -7.66 14.17 20.85
CA GLY A 105 -8.58 14.45 21.96
C GLY A 105 -9.77 13.48 22.06
N VAL A 106 -9.93 12.58 21.11
CA VAL A 106 -10.84 11.41 21.24
C VAL A 106 -10.16 10.40 22.17
N SER A 107 -10.89 9.86 23.16
CA SER A 107 -10.34 8.86 24.07
C SER A 107 -10.02 7.55 23.35
N GLN A 108 -9.02 6.82 23.84
CA GLN A 108 -8.61 5.53 23.29
C GLN A 108 -9.80 4.54 23.24
N GLU A 109 -10.61 4.49 24.28
CA GLU A 109 -11.82 3.65 24.34
C GLU A 109 -12.77 3.94 23.15
N LYS A 110 -13.01 5.22 22.84
CA LYS A 110 -13.90 5.60 21.74
C LYS A 110 -13.29 5.32 20.38
N LEU A 111 -11.97 5.45 20.23
CA LEU A 111 -11.28 5.03 19.02
C LEU A 111 -11.38 3.52 18.80
N GLU A 112 -11.26 2.71 19.85
CA GLU A 112 -11.44 1.26 19.78
C GLU A 112 -12.88 0.87 19.41
N LEU A 113 -13.87 1.55 19.98
CA LEU A 113 -15.27 1.36 19.59
C LEU A 113 -15.52 1.74 18.12
N TYR A 114 -14.97 2.86 17.68
CA TYR A 114 -15.08 3.30 16.28
C TYR A 114 -14.39 2.31 15.34
N ASN A 115 -13.18 1.86 15.67
CA ASN A 115 -12.48 0.84 14.90
C ASN A 115 -13.30 -0.45 14.81
N LYS A 116 -13.87 -0.91 15.92
CA LYS A 116 -14.65 -2.15 15.97
C LYS A 116 -15.98 -2.07 15.22
N TYR A 117 -16.75 -1.01 15.45
CA TYR A 117 -18.15 -0.93 14.98
C TYR A 117 -18.33 -0.12 13.69
N TYR A 118 -17.29 0.59 13.26
CA TYR A 118 -17.30 1.30 11.98
C TYR A 118 -16.24 0.75 11.03
N ILE A 119 -14.95 0.92 11.35
CA ILE A 119 -13.87 0.52 10.42
C ILE A 119 -13.92 -0.98 10.10
N ALA A 120 -13.98 -1.83 11.11
CA ALA A 120 -14.03 -3.28 10.89
C ALA A 120 -15.32 -3.68 10.16
N LEU A 121 -16.47 -3.19 10.60
CA LEU A 121 -17.77 -3.58 10.07
C LEU A 121 -17.99 -3.04 8.64
N VAL A 122 -17.79 -1.74 8.42
CA VAL A 122 -18.15 -1.07 7.14
C VAL A 122 -17.07 -1.28 6.10
N HIS A 123 -15.79 -1.10 6.50
CA HIS A 123 -14.69 -1.15 5.54
C HIS A 123 -14.07 -2.53 5.41
N LEU A 124 -13.65 -3.18 6.51
CA LEU A 124 -12.95 -4.46 6.40
C LEU A 124 -13.88 -5.62 6.04
N ASP A 125 -15.05 -5.73 6.69
CA ASP A 125 -15.97 -6.83 6.44
C ASP A 125 -16.86 -6.60 5.22
N GLN A 126 -17.38 -5.39 4.99
CA GLN A 126 -18.30 -5.16 3.88
C GLN A 126 -17.59 -4.63 2.64
N ARG A 127 -16.86 -3.49 2.72
CA ARG A 127 -16.23 -2.87 1.55
C ARG A 127 -15.18 -3.78 0.92
N VAL A 128 -14.19 -4.22 1.70
CA VAL A 128 -13.06 -5.00 1.19
C VAL A 128 -13.52 -6.32 0.58
N LYS A 129 -14.44 -7.03 1.24
CA LYS A 129 -14.86 -8.37 0.82
C LYS A 129 -15.95 -8.41 -0.24
N HIS A 130 -16.73 -7.32 -0.40
CA HIS A 130 -17.98 -7.38 -1.18
C HIS A 130 -18.13 -6.24 -2.20
N THR A 131 -17.13 -5.37 -2.36
CA THR A 131 -17.15 -4.33 -3.39
C THR A 131 -15.88 -4.38 -4.23
N LYS A 132 -15.96 -3.85 -5.44
CA LYS A 132 -14.78 -3.46 -6.22
C LYS A 132 -14.33 -2.12 -5.67
N TRP A 133 -13.14 -2.04 -5.08
CA TRP A 133 -12.73 -0.82 -4.38
C TRP A 133 -11.35 -0.34 -4.78
N CYS A 134 -11.16 0.98 -4.69
CA CYS A 134 -9.87 1.62 -4.81
C CYS A 134 -9.76 2.79 -3.84
N ILE A 135 -8.59 2.95 -3.23
CA ILE A 135 -8.27 4.10 -2.37
C ILE A 135 -7.05 4.84 -2.89
N LEU A 136 -7.06 6.16 -2.70
CA LEU A 136 -5.94 7.01 -3.11
C LEU A 136 -5.80 8.24 -2.21
N ARG A 137 -4.57 8.79 -2.17
CA ARG A 137 -4.33 10.14 -1.68
C ARG A 137 -4.77 11.13 -2.76
N TYR A 138 -5.05 12.38 -2.37
CA TYR A 138 -5.22 13.48 -3.33
C TYR A 138 -4.28 14.62 -2.98
N PRO A 139 -3.59 15.24 -3.95
CA PRO A 139 -2.54 16.21 -3.68
C PRO A 139 -3.09 17.50 -3.10
N ASN A 140 -2.56 17.87 -1.93
CA ASN A 140 -2.83 19.13 -1.24
C ASN A 140 -1.57 19.65 -0.54
N GLU A 141 -1.65 20.81 0.09
CA GLU A 141 -0.55 21.44 0.81
C GLU A 141 0.03 20.57 1.92
N TYR A 142 -0.83 19.79 2.60
CA TYR A 142 -0.40 18.88 3.67
C TYR A 142 0.54 17.78 3.16
N PHE A 143 0.20 17.10 2.07
CA PHE A 143 1.07 16.08 1.47
C PHE A 143 2.32 16.68 0.82
N ALA A 144 2.20 17.85 0.21
CA ALA A 144 3.33 18.56 -0.36
C ALA A 144 4.37 18.90 0.71
N GLN A 145 3.95 19.46 1.86
CA GLN A 145 4.83 19.77 2.99
C GLN A 145 5.47 18.49 3.58
N LYS A 146 4.71 17.41 3.76
CA LYS A 146 5.24 16.11 4.22
C LYS A 146 6.32 15.55 3.30
N SER A 147 6.17 15.78 2.00
CA SER A 147 7.12 15.34 0.98
C SER A 147 8.27 16.33 0.74
N ASN A 148 8.30 17.43 1.50
CA ASN A 148 9.29 18.50 1.35
C ASN A 148 9.31 19.11 -0.06
N MET A 149 8.12 19.25 -0.66
CA MET A 149 7.86 19.79 -2.00
C MET A 149 6.91 20.98 -1.93
N THR A 150 6.94 21.84 -2.94
CA THR A 150 5.83 22.78 -3.17
C THR A 150 4.60 22.01 -3.67
N LEU A 151 3.41 22.60 -3.53
CA LEU A 151 2.18 21.96 -4.03
C LEU A 151 2.25 21.63 -5.53
N ASN A 152 2.84 22.48 -6.35
CA ASN A 152 2.97 22.23 -7.78
C ASN A 152 3.92 21.07 -8.09
N GLU A 153 5.08 21.02 -7.44
CA GLU A 153 6.01 19.89 -7.58
C GLU A 153 5.37 18.59 -7.12
N PHE A 154 4.62 18.63 -6.00
CA PHE A 154 3.92 17.46 -5.52
C PHE A 154 2.79 17.02 -6.45
N LYS A 155 2.02 17.96 -7.03
CA LYS A 155 1.00 17.65 -8.05
C LYS A 155 1.63 17.00 -9.30
N ASP A 156 2.74 17.53 -9.79
CA ASP A 156 3.43 16.96 -10.95
C ASP A 156 3.95 15.54 -10.65
N PHE A 157 4.56 15.34 -9.51
CA PHE A 157 4.93 14.00 -9.04
C PHE A 157 3.72 13.09 -8.93
N TYR A 158 2.67 13.50 -8.20
CA TYR A 158 1.47 12.73 -7.95
C TYR A 158 0.79 12.23 -9.23
N TYR A 159 0.56 13.13 -10.19
CA TYR A 159 -0.08 12.71 -11.44
C TYR A 159 0.82 11.82 -12.32
N ASN A 160 2.13 11.96 -12.23
CA ASN A 160 3.04 11.04 -12.90
C ASN A 160 2.92 9.63 -12.32
N VAL A 161 2.95 9.49 -11.00
CA VAL A 161 2.91 8.18 -10.33
C VAL A 161 1.52 7.53 -10.36
N CYS A 162 0.44 8.34 -10.37
CA CYS A 162 -0.94 7.83 -10.38
C CYS A 162 -1.50 7.59 -11.79
N ASN A 163 -0.97 8.28 -12.80
CA ASN A 163 -1.44 8.21 -14.17
C ASN A 163 -0.59 7.31 -15.08
N VAL A 164 0.09 6.32 -14.53
CA VAL A 164 0.79 5.30 -15.30
C VAL A 164 -0.18 4.51 -16.19
N ASP A 165 0.34 3.86 -17.22
CA ASP A 165 -0.45 2.91 -18.02
C ASP A 165 -0.53 1.57 -17.28
N TYR A 166 -1.57 1.41 -16.45
CA TYR A 166 -1.78 0.19 -15.67
C TYR A 166 -2.08 -1.03 -16.52
N ASN A 167 -2.59 -0.88 -17.75
CA ASN A 167 -2.77 -2.00 -18.67
C ASN A 167 -1.43 -2.50 -19.20
N LYS A 168 -0.53 -1.59 -19.57
CA LYS A 168 0.86 -1.93 -19.96
C LYS A 168 1.58 -2.61 -18.79
N MET A 169 1.48 -2.04 -17.59
CA MET A 169 2.08 -2.57 -16.37
C MET A 169 1.56 -3.98 -16.04
N LYS A 170 0.25 -4.20 -16.11
CA LYS A 170 -0.39 -5.52 -15.92
C LYS A 170 0.19 -6.60 -16.83
N ILE A 171 0.43 -6.26 -18.11
CA ILE A 171 1.01 -7.18 -19.07
C ILE A 171 2.47 -7.46 -18.74
N ALA A 172 3.25 -6.40 -18.44
CA ALA A 172 4.66 -6.52 -18.13
C ALA A 172 4.93 -7.34 -16.84
N MET A 173 4.00 -7.33 -15.87
CA MET A 173 4.09 -8.09 -14.62
C MET A 173 3.86 -9.60 -14.78
N GLU A 174 3.23 -10.04 -15.85
CA GLU A 174 2.85 -11.45 -16.02
C GLU A 174 4.04 -12.42 -16.00
N PRO A 175 5.16 -12.14 -16.72
CA PRO A 175 6.33 -13.01 -16.67
C PRO A 175 6.93 -13.12 -15.26
N LEU A 176 6.98 -12.03 -14.49
CA LEU A 176 7.50 -12.03 -13.11
C LEU A 176 6.60 -12.85 -12.19
N LYS A 177 5.28 -12.63 -12.23
CA LYS A 177 4.31 -13.44 -11.47
C LYS A 177 4.48 -14.93 -11.77
N LYS A 178 4.59 -15.30 -13.05
CA LYS A 178 4.79 -16.68 -13.47
C LYS A 178 6.12 -17.25 -12.93
N LEU A 179 7.20 -16.48 -13.01
CA LEU A 179 8.51 -16.90 -12.52
C LEU A 179 8.47 -17.10 -11.00
N MET A 180 7.89 -16.16 -10.23
CA MET A 180 7.75 -16.28 -8.78
C MET A 180 6.96 -17.55 -8.38
N ASN A 181 5.87 -17.86 -9.11
CA ASN A 181 5.07 -19.08 -8.86
C ASN A 181 5.83 -20.39 -9.14
N GLN A 182 6.93 -20.35 -9.89
CA GLN A 182 7.75 -21.52 -10.22
C GLN A 182 9.01 -21.62 -9.35
N THR A 183 9.37 -20.55 -8.65
CA THR A 183 10.59 -20.42 -7.86
C THR A 183 10.44 -21.08 -6.49
N ASP A 184 11.46 -21.80 -6.08
CA ASP A 184 11.57 -22.27 -4.70
C ASP A 184 12.38 -21.26 -3.88
N LYS A 185 13.64 -21.01 -4.25
CA LYS A 185 14.60 -20.27 -3.45
C LYS A 185 14.81 -18.85 -3.96
N VAL A 186 14.70 -17.89 -3.06
CA VAL A 186 15.13 -16.50 -3.25
C VAL A 186 16.41 -16.25 -2.47
N HIS A 187 17.41 -15.63 -3.11
CA HIS A 187 18.63 -15.17 -2.45
C HIS A 187 18.90 -13.72 -2.83
N ILE A 188 19.10 -12.87 -1.83
CA ILE A 188 19.31 -11.42 -1.99
C ILE A 188 20.66 -11.04 -1.40
N VAL A 189 21.51 -10.43 -2.23
CA VAL A 189 22.84 -9.97 -1.83
C VAL A 189 22.98 -8.48 -2.12
N ALA A 190 23.24 -7.68 -1.10
CA ALA A 190 23.44 -6.24 -1.22
C ALA A 190 24.28 -5.72 -0.03
N PRO A 191 24.74 -4.46 -0.03
CA PRO A 191 25.39 -3.91 1.15
C PRO A 191 24.52 -4.09 2.41
N GLY A 192 25.09 -4.76 3.43
CA GLY A 192 24.40 -5.08 4.68
C GLY A 192 23.29 -6.13 4.55
N THR A 193 23.25 -6.91 3.47
CA THR A 193 22.22 -7.91 3.22
C THR A 193 22.80 -9.16 2.60
N ASP A 194 22.54 -10.30 3.24
CA ASP A 194 22.71 -11.65 2.71
C ASP A 194 21.56 -12.48 3.28
N LEU A 195 20.49 -12.62 2.47
CA LEU A 195 19.20 -13.14 2.93
C LEU A 195 18.71 -14.21 1.95
N SER A 196 18.30 -15.35 2.48
CA SER A 196 17.70 -16.43 1.68
C SER A 196 16.40 -16.90 2.31
N PHE A 197 15.43 -17.26 1.45
CA PHE A 197 14.15 -17.84 1.85
C PHE A 197 13.52 -18.62 0.70
N SER A 198 12.52 -19.43 1.02
CA SER A 198 11.68 -20.14 0.04
C SER A 198 10.38 -19.37 -0.19
N ILE A 199 9.90 -19.36 -1.43
CA ILE A 199 8.56 -18.90 -1.80
C ILE A 199 7.72 -20.05 -2.40
N LYS A 200 8.19 -21.27 -2.27
CA LYS A 200 7.59 -22.47 -2.87
C LYS A 200 6.16 -22.69 -2.44
N GLY A 201 5.27 -22.75 -3.42
CA GLY A 201 3.87 -23.08 -3.19
C GLY A 201 3.03 -21.92 -2.63
N ILE A 202 3.63 -20.74 -2.40
CA ILE A 202 2.90 -19.53 -2.06
C ILE A 202 2.60 -18.76 -3.35
N PRO A 203 1.32 -18.45 -3.65
CA PRO A 203 0.97 -17.74 -4.88
C PRO A 203 1.59 -16.34 -4.94
N ALA A 204 1.98 -15.92 -6.13
CA ALA A 204 2.33 -14.53 -6.39
C ALA A 204 1.15 -13.78 -7.01
N GLU A 205 0.93 -12.52 -6.62
CA GLU A 205 -0.11 -11.65 -7.15
C GLU A 205 0.44 -10.35 -7.71
N LYS A 206 -0.34 -9.73 -8.62
CA LYS A 206 0.00 -8.48 -9.28
C LYS A 206 -0.93 -7.38 -8.81
N TYR A 207 -0.34 -6.24 -8.44
CA TYR A 207 -1.09 -5.05 -8.06
C TYR A 207 -0.79 -3.93 -9.09
N TYR A 208 -1.79 -3.55 -9.85
CA TYR A 208 -1.69 -2.64 -10.99
C TYR A 208 -2.82 -1.61 -11.00
N GLY A 209 -3.03 -0.94 -9.87
CA GLY A 209 -4.05 0.08 -9.67
C GLY A 209 -5.45 -0.48 -9.37
N THR A 210 -5.55 -1.73 -8.89
CA THR A 210 -6.84 -2.36 -8.57
C THR A 210 -7.36 -2.01 -7.19
N PHE A 211 -6.50 -1.89 -6.19
CA PHE A 211 -6.89 -1.56 -4.81
C PHE A 211 -6.36 -0.19 -4.37
N ASN A 212 -5.18 0.16 -4.82
CA ASN A 212 -4.50 1.40 -4.46
C ASN A 212 -4.11 2.19 -5.71
N ILE A 213 -4.07 3.52 -5.60
CA ILE A 213 -3.41 4.41 -6.54
C ILE A 213 -2.58 5.44 -5.74
N PRO A 214 -1.24 5.58 -6.01
CA PRO A 214 -0.46 4.84 -7.02
C PRO A 214 -0.33 3.37 -6.70
N ASP A 215 0.06 2.59 -7.70
CA ASP A 215 0.29 1.16 -7.58
C ASP A 215 1.45 0.73 -8.49
N GLY A 216 1.78 -0.56 -8.45
CA GLY A 216 2.83 -1.17 -9.24
C GLY A 216 3.72 -2.08 -8.41
N GLU A 217 3.26 -3.31 -8.17
CA GLU A 217 4.04 -4.35 -7.48
C GLU A 217 3.63 -5.75 -7.89
N VAL A 218 4.55 -6.69 -7.71
CA VAL A 218 4.30 -8.14 -7.74
C VAL A 218 4.75 -8.69 -6.40
N ALA A 219 3.81 -9.27 -5.67
CA ALA A 219 3.99 -9.72 -4.29
C ALA A 219 3.75 -11.22 -4.12
N THR A 220 4.39 -11.81 -3.12
CA THR A 220 4.16 -13.14 -2.55
C THR A 220 4.57 -13.12 -1.08
N CYS A 221 4.47 -14.24 -0.37
CA CYS A 221 5.04 -14.39 0.97
C CYS A 221 6.20 -15.39 0.97
N PRO A 222 7.23 -15.21 1.80
CA PRO A 222 8.14 -16.31 2.14
C PRO A 222 7.40 -17.44 2.88
N VAL A 223 7.80 -18.68 2.65
CA VAL A 223 7.43 -19.79 3.54
C VAL A 223 7.87 -19.41 4.95
N LYS A 224 6.96 -19.47 5.92
CA LYS A 224 7.06 -18.79 7.22
C LYS A 224 8.39 -19.04 7.95
N ASP A 225 8.86 -20.26 7.99
CA ASP A 225 10.07 -20.70 8.72
C ASP A 225 11.33 -20.77 7.84
N SER A 226 11.27 -20.27 6.60
CA SER A 226 12.36 -20.42 5.64
C SER A 226 13.36 -19.27 5.62
N VAL A 227 13.03 -18.11 6.18
CA VAL A 227 13.89 -16.91 6.10
C VAL A 227 15.11 -17.07 6.98
N ASN A 228 16.32 -16.94 6.39
CA ASN A 228 17.59 -17.03 7.10
C ASN A 228 18.59 -16.00 6.55
N GLY A 229 19.44 -15.48 7.44
CA GLY A 229 20.45 -14.47 7.10
C GLY A 229 20.11 -13.11 7.69
N TYR A 230 20.41 -12.04 6.98
CA TYR A 230 20.20 -10.69 7.49
C TYR A 230 19.92 -9.69 6.38
N ILE A 231 19.20 -8.62 6.74
CA ILE A 231 18.94 -7.48 5.88
C ILE A 231 19.15 -6.17 6.65
N THR A 232 19.79 -5.20 6.00
CA THR A 232 19.82 -3.80 6.44
C THR A 232 19.11 -2.97 5.39
N TYR A 233 18.02 -2.31 5.78
CA TYR A 233 17.28 -1.41 4.91
C TYR A 233 18.02 -0.08 4.76
N ASN A 234 17.91 0.52 3.60
CA ASN A 234 18.59 1.77 3.24
C ASN A 234 17.62 2.93 2.98
N THR A 235 16.40 2.78 3.45
CA THR A 235 15.34 3.78 3.36
C THR A 235 14.89 4.24 4.74
N LYS A 236 14.34 5.46 4.81
CA LYS A 236 13.56 5.89 5.97
C LYS A 236 12.17 5.29 5.86
N THR A 237 11.61 4.87 6.97
CA THR A 237 10.24 4.38 7.04
C THR A 237 9.55 4.93 8.28
N LYS A 238 8.21 5.02 8.23
CA LYS A 238 7.39 5.54 9.32
C LYS A 238 6.42 4.46 9.81
N TYR A 239 6.35 4.28 11.13
CA TYR A 239 5.33 3.46 11.76
C TYR A 239 4.80 4.17 13.01
N ASN A 240 3.46 4.29 13.15
CA ASN A 240 2.81 4.98 14.29
C ASN A 240 3.46 6.33 14.65
N ASP A 241 3.69 7.20 13.67
CA ASP A 241 4.34 8.51 13.82
C ASP A 241 5.82 8.49 14.23
N ILE A 242 6.43 7.32 14.32
CA ILE A 242 7.86 7.15 14.57
C ILE A 242 8.57 6.92 13.24
N ILE A 243 9.60 7.73 12.96
CA ILE A 243 10.48 7.53 11.79
C ILE A 243 11.67 6.69 12.23
N PHE A 244 11.99 5.67 11.44
CA PHE A 244 13.12 4.77 11.61
C PHE A 244 14.06 4.88 10.41
N GLU A 245 15.37 4.73 10.67
CA GLU A 245 16.44 4.69 9.67
C GLU A 245 17.40 3.52 9.98
N ASP A 246 18.02 2.98 8.93
CA ASP A 246 19.05 1.93 9.04
C ASP A 246 18.56 0.71 9.86
N ILE A 247 17.29 0.32 9.62
CA ILE A 247 16.74 -0.88 10.27
C ILE A 247 17.51 -2.10 9.78
N ARG A 248 17.94 -2.95 10.72
CA ARG A 248 18.52 -4.25 10.43
C ARG A 248 17.75 -5.35 11.15
N PHE A 249 17.48 -6.43 10.42
CA PHE A 249 16.94 -7.67 10.94
C PHE A 249 17.92 -8.82 10.69
N ASP A 250 18.16 -9.66 11.70
CA ASP A 250 18.83 -10.93 11.56
C ASP A 250 17.80 -12.05 11.79
N PHE A 251 17.78 -13.05 10.89
CA PHE A 251 16.77 -14.12 10.86
C PHE A 251 17.38 -15.49 11.11
N ILE A 252 16.66 -16.33 11.85
CA ILE A 252 16.90 -17.77 11.97
C ILE A 252 15.56 -18.48 11.89
N TYR A 253 15.41 -19.42 10.96
CA TYR A 253 14.18 -20.19 10.75
C TYR A 253 12.91 -19.31 10.69
N GLY A 254 12.97 -18.23 9.90
CA GLY A 254 11.87 -17.31 9.67
C GLY A 254 11.69 -16.23 10.72
N GLU A 255 12.20 -16.42 11.93
CA GLU A 255 12.02 -15.48 13.04
C GLU A 255 13.10 -14.38 13.03
N ILE A 256 12.66 -13.14 13.23
CA ILE A 256 13.54 -11.99 13.49
C ILE A 256 14.07 -12.10 14.92
N ILE A 257 15.28 -12.63 15.06
CA ILE A 257 15.92 -12.89 16.36
C ILE A 257 16.69 -11.69 16.91
N LYS A 258 17.05 -10.74 16.05
CA LYS A 258 17.78 -9.54 16.42
C LYS A 258 17.38 -8.39 15.53
N THR A 259 17.21 -7.21 16.14
CA THR A 259 16.88 -5.97 15.43
C THR A 259 17.76 -4.83 15.91
N THR A 260 18.13 -3.96 15.00
CA THR A 260 18.72 -2.66 15.31
C THR A 260 18.18 -1.59 14.38
N ALA A 261 18.19 -0.34 14.82
CA ALA A 261 17.99 0.84 14.00
C ALA A 261 19.03 1.89 14.38
N LYS A 262 19.25 2.89 13.55
CA LYS A 262 20.15 4.01 13.84
C LYS A 262 19.82 4.65 15.18
N GLU A 263 18.53 4.85 15.43
CA GLU A 263 17.94 5.33 16.67
C GLU A 263 16.68 4.50 16.96
N LYS A 264 16.12 4.58 18.16
CA LYS A 264 14.80 4.00 18.50
C LYS A 264 14.72 2.47 18.34
N THR A 265 15.86 1.77 18.56
CA THR A 265 15.89 0.30 18.55
C THR A 265 14.93 -0.32 19.57
N LYS A 266 14.66 0.37 20.68
CA LYS A 266 13.71 -0.08 21.70
C LYS A 266 12.29 -0.05 21.15
N GLU A 267 11.87 1.08 20.58
CA GLU A 267 10.54 1.27 19.98
C GLU A 267 10.34 0.30 18.79
N LEU A 268 11.39 0.06 18.00
CA LEU A 268 11.35 -0.96 16.94
C LEU A 268 11.03 -2.35 17.50
N ASN A 269 11.69 -2.75 18.61
CA ASN A 269 11.40 -4.03 19.25
C ASN A 269 9.98 -4.07 19.85
N GLU A 270 9.50 -2.99 20.46
CA GLU A 270 8.14 -2.90 21.00
C GLU A 270 7.08 -3.14 19.89
N ILE A 271 7.32 -2.65 18.66
CA ILE A 271 6.45 -2.91 17.51
C ILE A 271 6.51 -4.40 17.12
N LEU A 272 7.70 -4.97 17.04
CA LEU A 272 7.90 -6.37 16.64
C LEU A 272 7.51 -7.37 17.75
N ASP A 273 7.29 -6.92 18.97
CA ASP A 273 6.81 -7.70 20.10
C ASP A 273 5.29 -7.55 20.33
N THR A 274 4.56 -6.97 19.37
CA THR A 274 3.11 -6.78 19.46
C THR A 274 2.37 -8.10 19.63
N ASP A 275 2.79 -9.14 18.91
CA ASP A 275 2.27 -10.51 18.97
C ASP A 275 3.28 -11.51 18.38
N ASP A 276 2.95 -12.81 18.47
CA ASP A 276 3.83 -13.91 18.03
C ASP A 276 4.11 -13.88 16.51
N GLY A 277 3.25 -13.26 15.70
CA GLY A 277 3.42 -13.18 14.26
C GLY A 277 4.23 -11.96 13.80
N ALA A 278 4.40 -10.96 14.65
CA ALA A 278 5.05 -9.70 14.28
C ALA A 278 6.52 -9.86 13.89
N ARG A 279 7.19 -10.89 14.38
CA ARG A 279 8.60 -11.20 14.06
C ARG A 279 8.79 -12.13 12.85
N TYR A 280 7.73 -12.44 12.10
CA TYR A 280 7.77 -13.23 10.87
C TYR A 280 7.38 -12.39 9.66
N ILE A 281 7.88 -12.77 8.49
CA ILE A 281 7.58 -12.05 7.25
C ILE A 281 6.25 -12.50 6.67
N GLY A 282 5.37 -11.54 6.39
CA GLY A 282 4.06 -11.72 5.77
C GLY A 282 3.99 -11.31 4.30
N GLU A 283 5.06 -10.66 3.78
CA GLU A 283 5.11 -10.27 2.37
C GLU A 283 6.54 -10.08 1.87
N PHE A 284 6.75 -10.44 0.60
CA PHE A 284 7.90 -10.09 -0.23
C PHE A 284 7.41 -9.58 -1.58
N ALA A 285 7.72 -8.33 -1.93
CA ALA A 285 7.25 -7.74 -3.17
C ALA A 285 8.32 -6.88 -3.86
N PHE A 286 8.17 -6.70 -5.18
CA PHE A 286 8.98 -5.80 -6.00
C PHE A 286 8.21 -4.51 -6.28
N GLY A 287 8.81 -3.34 -6.00
CA GLY A 287 8.29 -2.03 -6.39
C GLY A 287 8.60 -1.73 -7.85
N LEU A 288 7.56 -1.39 -8.64
CA LEU A 288 7.62 -1.32 -10.09
C LEU A 288 7.10 0.00 -10.67
N ASN A 289 6.64 0.96 -9.85
CA ASN A 289 6.14 2.23 -10.39
C ASN A 289 7.30 3.08 -10.96
N PRO A 290 7.31 3.37 -12.27
CA PRO A 290 8.47 3.96 -12.93
C PRO A 290 8.80 5.40 -12.50
N TYR A 291 7.88 6.06 -11.79
CA TYR A 291 8.01 7.44 -11.35
C TYR A 291 8.27 7.59 -9.85
N VAL A 292 8.10 6.53 -9.06
CA VAL A 292 8.46 6.53 -7.62
C VAL A 292 9.94 6.19 -7.49
N ASN A 293 10.74 7.19 -7.11
CA ASN A 293 12.20 7.05 -7.10
C ASN A 293 12.81 7.10 -5.70
N ASN A 294 12.17 7.76 -4.74
CA ASN A 294 12.69 7.97 -3.39
C ASN A 294 11.58 7.81 -2.38
N THR A 295 11.97 7.56 -1.13
CA THR A 295 11.01 7.46 -0.02
C THR A 295 10.40 8.80 0.34
N MET A 296 9.15 8.77 0.72
CA MET A 296 8.37 9.91 1.22
C MET A 296 7.88 9.70 2.65
N CYS A 297 8.21 8.56 3.27
CA CYS A 297 7.64 8.10 4.54
C CYS A 297 6.09 7.98 4.48
N ASP A 298 5.56 7.63 3.32
CA ASP A 298 4.17 7.21 3.10
C ASP A 298 4.20 5.86 2.39
N THR A 299 3.79 4.81 3.09
CA THR A 299 3.85 3.41 2.64
C THR A 299 3.22 3.22 1.27
N LEU A 300 2.06 3.86 1.01
CA LEU A 300 1.35 3.75 -0.27
C LEU A 300 2.20 4.12 -1.49
N PHE A 301 3.17 5.03 -1.32
CA PHE A 301 4.12 5.40 -2.37
C PHE A 301 5.42 4.60 -2.26
N ASP A 302 5.94 4.44 -1.05
CA ASP A 302 7.29 3.92 -0.83
C ASP A 302 7.42 2.44 -1.24
N GLU A 303 6.39 1.62 -1.03
CA GLU A 303 6.35 0.21 -1.44
C GLU A 303 6.40 0.03 -2.98
N LYS A 304 6.07 1.07 -3.75
CA LYS A 304 6.06 1.03 -5.22
C LYS A 304 7.36 1.55 -5.86
N ILE A 305 8.39 1.88 -5.08
CA ILE A 305 9.66 2.44 -5.59
C ILE A 305 10.27 1.52 -6.66
N ASN A 306 10.57 2.05 -7.85
CA ASN A 306 11.19 1.25 -8.89
C ASN A 306 12.62 0.79 -8.51
N GLY A 307 12.95 -0.44 -8.86
CA GLY A 307 14.24 -1.03 -8.56
C GLY A 307 14.46 -1.29 -7.06
N SER A 308 13.36 -1.48 -6.33
CA SER A 308 13.35 -1.90 -4.93
C SER A 308 12.62 -3.22 -4.74
N PHE A 309 12.74 -3.74 -3.53
CA PHE A 309 11.83 -4.71 -2.96
C PHE A 309 11.46 -4.29 -1.54
N HIS A 310 10.36 -4.83 -1.02
CA HIS A 310 10.08 -4.75 0.41
C HIS A 310 9.87 -6.13 1.01
N LEU A 311 10.20 -6.24 2.29
CA LEU A 311 9.90 -7.36 3.15
C LEU A 311 9.12 -6.84 4.35
N THR A 312 7.96 -7.44 4.59
CA THR A 312 6.93 -6.94 5.48
C THR A 312 6.81 -7.83 6.69
N PRO A 313 7.34 -7.44 7.87
CA PRO A 313 7.04 -8.15 9.09
C PRO A 313 5.54 -8.04 9.43
N GLY A 314 4.99 -9.17 9.90
CA GLY A 314 3.62 -9.25 10.40
C GLY A 314 2.66 -10.05 9.54
N MET A 315 1.41 -9.56 9.42
CA MET A 315 0.28 -10.23 8.77
C MET A 315 0.60 -10.64 7.33
N ALA A 316 0.30 -11.88 6.98
CA ALA A 316 0.38 -12.35 5.60
C ALA A 316 -0.72 -11.74 4.73
N LEU A 317 -0.43 -11.55 3.44
CA LEU A 317 -1.43 -11.23 2.43
C LEU A 317 -2.44 -12.38 2.33
N GLU A 318 -3.72 -12.06 2.11
CA GLU A 318 -4.78 -13.07 1.98
C GLU A 318 -4.56 -13.93 0.72
N GLU A 319 -4.18 -13.30 -0.39
CA GLU A 319 -3.95 -13.95 -1.68
C GLU A 319 -2.65 -14.77 -1.74
N SER A 320 -1.70 -14.47 -0.84
CA SER A 320 -0.37 -15.10 -0.76
C SER A 320 -0.09 -15.59 0.66
N ASP A 321 -1.07 -16.30 1.23
CA ASP A 321 -1.08 -16.67 2.65
C ASP A 321 -0.03 -17.72 3.01
N ASN A 322 0.96 -17.36 3.83
CA ASN A 322 1.94 -18.28 4.41
C ASN A 322 1.57 -18.77 5.83
N GLY A 323 0.35 -18.46 6.28
CA GLY A 323 -0.16 -18.84 7.60
C GLY A 323 0.25 -17.89 8.72
N ASN A 324 1.02 -16.83 8.46
CA ASN A 324 1.38 -15.88 9.51
C ASN A 324 0.22 -14.93 9.83
N ARG A 325 -0.03 -14.71 11.12
CA ARG A 325 -1.08 -13.81 11.63
C ARG A 325 -0.50 -12.85 12.62
N SER A 326 -0.78 -11.56 12.45
CA SER A 326 -0.30 -10.49 13.30
C SER A 326 -1.24 -9.30 13.25
N ALA A 327 -1.19 -8.45 14.27
CA ALA A 327 -1.86 -7.16 14.28
C ALA A 327 -1.08 -6.09 13.49
N ILE A 328 0.19 -6.35 13.14
CA ILE A 328 0.99 -5.46 12.31
C ILE A 328 1.12 -5.99 10.89
N HIS A 329 1.32 -5.07 9.95
CA HIS A 329 1.74 -5.28 8.57
C HIS A 329 2.52 -4.02 8.19
N TRP A 330 3.86 -4.16 8.03
CA TRP A 330 4.71 -2.99 7.88
C TRP A 330 5.71 -3.15 6.73
N ASP A 331 5.41 -2.53 5.59
CA ASP A 331 6.24 -2.58 4.40
C ASP A 331 7.51 -1.76 4.60
N ILE A 332 8.64 -2.45 4.67
CA ILE A 332 9.96 -1.84 4.82
C ILE A 332 10.73 -2.07 3.53
N VAL A 333 11.10 -0.98 2.87
CA VAL A 333 11.65 -0.98 1.52
C VAL A 333 13.18 -1.01 1.53
N LYS A 334 13.76 -1.79 0.63
CA LYS A 334 15.18 -1.72 0.29
C LYS A 334 15.35 -1.41 -1.20
N ILE A 335 16.00 -0.29 -1.51
CA ILE A 335 16.30 0.12 -2.88
C ILE A 335 17.61 -0.54 -3.31
N LEU A 336 17.57 -1.22 -4.46
CA LEU A 336 18.75 -1.89 -5.03
C LEU A 336 19.42 -1.12 -6.18
N ARG A 337 18.95 0.06 -6.51
CA ARG A 337 19.59 0.86 -7.56
C ARG A 337 21.02 1.22 -7.16
N LYS A 338 21.88 1.37 -8.17
CA LYS A 338 23.31 1.57 -8.00
C LYS A 338 23.66 2.75 -7.09
N GLU A 339 22.96 3.85 -7.20
CA GLU A 339 23.14 5.04 -6.36
C GLU A 339 22.80 4.83 -4.87
N PHE A 340 22.08 3.73 -4.54
CA PHE A 340 21.77 3.28 -3.18
C PHE A 340 22.67 2.12 -2.71
N GLY A 341 23.73 1.83 -3.46
CA GLY A 341 24.72 0.78 -3.13
C GLY A 341 24.60 -0.48 -3.98
N GLY A 342 23.58 -0.59 -4.83
CA GLY A 342 23.38 -1.75 -5.69
C GLY A 342 22.90 -2.99 -4.95
N GLY A 343 22.84 -4.11 -5.67
CA GLY A 343 22.52 -5.41 -5.14
C GLY A 343 22.02 -6.37 -6.22
N GLU A 344 21.87 -7.63 -5.84
CA GLU A 344 21.49 -8.72 -6.73
C GLU A 344 20.40 -9.58 -6.08
N ILE A 345 19.44 -10.02 -6.89
CA ILE A 345 18.40 -10.97 -6.50
C ILE A 345 18.48 -12.19 -7.41
N TYR A 346 18.51 -13.36 -6.80
CA TYR A 346 18.54 -14.65 -7.48
C TYR A 346 17.29 -15.45 -7.16
N PHE A 347 16.73 -16.09 -8.18
CA PHE A 347 15.68 -17.10 -8.08
C PHE A 347 16.23 -18.44 -8.53
N ASP A 348 16.21 -19.46 -7.65
CA ASP A 348 16.81 -20.78 -7.88
C ASP A 348 18.23 -20.68 -8.48
N ASP A 349 19.07 -19.83 -7.88
CA ASP A 349 20.44 -19.50 -8.28
C ASP A 349 20.59 -18.76 -9.63
N ILE A 350 19.48 -18.38 -10.28
CA ILE A 350 19.47 -17.56 -11.51
C ILE A 350 19.38 -16.08 -11.11
N LEU A 351 20.34 -15.28 -11.55
CA LEU A 351 20.31 -13.82 -11.33
C LEU A 351 19.17 -13.19 -12.15
N ILE A 352 18.17 -12.63 -11.47
CA ILE A 352 17.01 -11.99 -12.10
C ILE A 352 17.05 -10.47 -12.07
N MET A 353 17.64 -9.90 -11.00
CA MET A 353 17.77 -8.45 -10.85
C MET A 353 19.19 -8.08 -10.41
N LYS A 354 19.75 -7.05 -11.01
CA LYS A 354 21.03 -6.44 -10.65
C LYS A 354 20.93 -4.93 -10.62
N ASP A 355 21.42 -4.33 -9.53
CA ASP A 355 21.43 -2.87 -9.35
C ASP A 355 20.08 -2.21 -9.63
N GLY A 356 18.99 -2.86 -9.17
CA GLY A 356 17.62 -2.40 -9.32
C GLY A 356 17.01 -2.59 -10.72
N LYS A 357 17.68 -3.30 -11.63
CA LYS A 357 17.17 -3.60 -12.97
C LYS A 357 16.98 -5.09 -13.17
N PHE A 358 15.86 -5.48 -13.72
CA PHE A 358 15.63 -6.83 -14.21
C PHE A 358 16.53 -7.08 -15.44
N ILE A 359 17.23 -8.21 -15.42
CA ILE A 359 18.22 -8.55 -16.44
C ILE A 359 17.78 -9.67 -17.41
N LEU A 360 16.82 -10.52 -16.96
CA LEU A 360 16.23 -11.55 -17.84
C LEU A 360 15.41 -10.88 -18.93
N GLU A 361 15.51 -11.38 -20.16
CA GLU A 361 14.87 -10.78 -21.35
C GLU A 361 13.37 -10.62 -21.16
N GLU A 362 12.70 -11.65 -20.62
CA GLU A 362 11.27 -11.67 -20.35
C GLU A 362 10.81 -10.70 -19.25
N LEU A 363 11.73 -10.19 -18.43
CA LEU A 363 11.44 -9.26 -17.34
C LEU A 363 11.82 -7.80 -17.65
N LYS A 364 12.50 -7.54 -18.77
CA LYS A 364 13.01 -6.19 -19.10
C LYS A 364 11.91 -5.14 -19.25
N GLU A 365 10.72 -5.54 -19.65
CA GLU A 365 9.56 -4.63 -19.75
C GLU A 365 9.13 -4.05 -18.38
N LEU A 366 9.59 -4.64 -17.26
CA LEU A 366 9.38 -4.11 -15.90
C LEU A 366 10.34 -2.99 -15.52
N ASN A 367 11.42 -2.77 -16.28
CA ASN A 367 12.33 -1.68 -15.99
C ASN A 367 11.66 -0.32 -16.23
N ALA A 368 11.96 0.65 -15.36
CA ALA A 368 11.26 1.93 -15.33
C ALA A 368 11.27 2.67 -16.70
N GLU A 369 12.35 2.56 -17.47
CA GLU A 369 12.46 3.13 -18.81
C GLU A 369 11.47 2.54 -19.82
N ASN A 370 11.04 1.32 -19.62
CA ASN A 370 10.08 0.63 -20.47
C ASN A 370 8.63 0.81 -19.99
N LEU A 371 8.39 1.04 -18.70
CA LEU A 371 7.04 1.30 -18.15
C LEU A 371 6.57 2.76 -18.25
N LYS A 372 7.48 3.71 -18.56
CA LYS A 372 7.15 5.13 -18.78
C LYS A 372 6.33 5.39 -20.02
#